data_7f471083832408c952969c2963ee4fd6
#
_entry.id   7f471083832408c952969c2963ee4fd6
#
_cell.length_a   1.000
_cell.length_b   1.000
_cell.length_c   1.000
_cell.angle_alpha   90.00
_cell.angle_beta   90.00
_cell.angle_gamma   90.00
#
_symmetry.space_group_name_H-M   'P 1'
#
loop_
_entity.id
_entity.type
_entity.pdbx_description
1 polymer ?
#
loop_
_entity_poly.entity_id
_entity_poly.type
_entity_poly.pdbx_seq_one_letter_code
_entity_poly.pdbx_strand_id
1 'polypeptide(L)'
;VDMYDICSFLRRHKAHKSPRYMKWILEPGNNVKIIFEPWGKELSLKALYKGEKRREEKIWGRRRWLVIEKIIPLVKSFKIRLLGFGMPQFIIANLGGMKMTIGFTSWSSNDWVKGTSFNILGGFIGEGNYTEIYELLKKHRSLSLEEINNELSNLTKSKNKAGVGMLIRRGEAYYDPINDSVRFRQLCNAPIPKELYETTDTELNVQKHLEEGNKHFRLIITRDKNFIATHSFKKGRRDGDLTRTEISIDQDGQIIKVKCDCKEFKKGARNISEPCAHLLALYVNASRFLHLELKPDQEYNINDILEMLL
;
A
#
# COMPACT_ATOMS: atom_id res chain seq x y z
N VAL A 1 -0.73 19.33 10.56
CA VAL A 1 -0.04 18.49 11.54
C VAL A 1 1.17 19.25 12.06
N ASP A 2 1.37 19.26 13.35
CA ASP A 2 2.58 19.80 13.96
C ASP A 2 3.69 18.73 13.94
N MET A 3 4.60 18.88 13.03
CA MET A 3 5.74 17.95 12.87
C MET A 3 6.81 18.15 13.93
N TYR A 4 6.87 19.35 14.54
CA TYR A 4 7.80 19.62 15.62
C TYR A 4 7.51 18.72 16.83
N ASP A 5 6.24 18.56 17.21
CA ASP A 5 5.85 17.69 18.33
C ASP A 5 6.29 16.25 18.09
N ILE A 6 6.12 15.73 16.86
CA ILE A 6 6.55 14.37 16.51
C ILE A 6 8.08 14.24 16.58
N CYS A 7 8.82 15.15 15.96
CA CYS A 7 10.28 15.11 15.95
C CYS A 7 10.85 15.28 17.35
N SER A 8 10.33 16.23 18.14
CA SER A 8 10.72 16.48 19.53
C SER A 8 10.47 15.24 20.40
N PHE A 9 9.31 14.59 20.25
CA PHE A 9 8.99 13.35 20.96
C PHE A 9 9.97 12.23 20.61
N LEU A 10 10.25 12.04 19.31
CA LEU A 10 11.22 11.04 18.83
C LEU A 10 12.63 11.27 19.42
N ARG A 11 13.06 12.51 19.53
CA ARG A 11 14.37 12.90 20.12
C ARG A 11 14.39 12.69 21.63
N ARG A 12 13.44 13.28 22.34
CA ARG A 12 13.35 13.25 23.81
C ARG A 12 13.35 11.83 24.36
N HIS A 13 12.59 10.94 23.75
CA HIS A 13 12.46 9.56 24.19
C HIS A 13 13.41 8.60 23.48
N LYS A 14 14.36 9.10 22.68
CA LYS A 14 15.26 8.28 21.86
C LYS A 14 14.51 7.24 21.00
N ALA A 15 13.25 7.52 20.72
CA ALA A 15 12.34 6.62 20.00
C ALA A 15 12.81 6.33 18.56
N HIS A 16 13.61 7.23 17.95
CA HIS A 16 14.23 7.06 16.66
C HIS A 16 15.25 5.90 16.60
N LYS A 17 15.79 5.47 17.75
CA LYS A 17 16.75 4.35 17.84
C LYS A 17 16.07 2.98 17.81
N SER A 18 14.77 2.90 18.10
CA SER A 18 14.03 1.65 18.09
C SER A 18 13.57 1.27 16.69
N PRO A 19 13.71 0.00 16.27
CA PRO A 19 13.21 -0.48 15.01
C PRO A 19 11.69 -0.71 15.00
N ARG A 20 10.99 -0.42 16.12
CA ARG A 20 9.55 -0.62 16.24
C ARG A 20 8.77 0.47 15.50
N TYR A 21 7.48 0.24 15.33
CA TYR A 21 6.57 1.14 14.62
C TYR A 21 5.98 2.24 15.52
N MET A 22 5.43 3.25 14.86
CA MET A 22 4.44 4.17 15.43
C MET A 22 3.06 3.68 14.99
N LYS A 23 2.12 3.57 15.95
CA LYS A 23 0.72 3.28 15.64
C LYS A 23 -0.05 4.59 15.63
N TRP A 24 -0.64 4.92 14.49
CA TRP A 24 -1.50 6.08 14.32
C TRP A 24 -2.94 5.66 14.52
N ILE A 25 -3.64 6.34 15.41
CA ILE A 25 -5.07 6.15 15.65
C ILE A 25 -5.79 7.33 15.05
N LEU A 26 -6.62 7.05 14.05
CA LEU A 26 -7.35 8.02 13.25
C LEU A 26 -8.84 7.79 13.49
N GLU A 27 -9.46 8.66 14.28
CA GLU A 27 -10.90 8.60 14.59
C GLU A 27 -11.60 9.84 14.04
N PRO A 28 -12.71 9.68 13.30
CA PRO A 28 -13.44 10.80 12.72
C PRO A 28 -13.76 11.89 13.74
N GLY A 29 -13.44 13.14 13.41
CA GLY A 29 -13.69 14.29 14.27
C GLY A 29 -12.79 14.41 15.50
N ASN A 30 -11.89 13.47 15.74
CA ASN A 30 -10.97 13.48 16.88
C ASN A 30 -9.56 13.90 16.48
N ASN A 31 -8.78 14.31 17.49
CA ASN A 31 -7.37 14.56 17.34
C ASN A 31 -6.62 13.27 17.01
N VAL A 32 -5.70 13.35 16.07
CA VAL A 32 -4.86 12.22 15.71
C VAL A 32 -3.97 11.85 16.88
N LYS A 33 -3.95 10.56 17.24
CA LYS A 33 -3.11 10.01 18.29
C LYS A 33 -2.01 9.13 17.72
N ILE A 34 -0.81 9.23 18.27
CA ILE A 34 0.33 8.39 17.90
C ILE A 34 0.81 7.64 19.12
N ILE A 35 0.85 6.32 19.03
CA ILE A 35 1.43 5.46 20.07
C ILE A 35 2.79 4.95 19.58
N PHE A 36 3.82 5.17 20.38
CA PHE A 36 5.19 4.77 20.08
C PHE A 36 5.53 3.43 20.74
N GLU A 37 5.61 2.40 19.92
CA GLU A 37 6.00 1.07 20.39
C GLU A 37 7.52 0.93 20.55
N PRO A 38 8.04 0.13 21.52
CA PRO A 38 7.29 -0.75 22.44
C PRO A 38 6.85 -0.10 23.75
N TRP A 39 7.04 1.20 23.93
CA TRP A 39 6.82 1.85 25.24
C TRP A 39 5.37 2.23 25.51
N GLY A 40 4.47 2.08 24.54
CA GLY A 40 3.08 2.49 24.68
C GLY A 40 2.86 3.99 24.93
N LYS A 41 3.91 4.83 24.74
CA LYS A 41 3.80 6.28 24.95
C LYS A 41 2.95 6.91 23.89
N GLU A 42 1.98 7.71 24.32
CA GLU A 42 1.03 8.41 23.46
C GLU A 42 1.43 9.87 23.23
N LEU A 43 1.25 10.33 22.00
CA LEU A 43 1.30 11.72 21.59
C LEU A 43 -0.02 12.07 20.91
N SER A 44 -0.78 13.02 21.47
CA SER A 44 -1.97 13.57 20.83
C SER A 44 -1.58 14.80 20.03
N LEU A 45 -1.88 14.79 18.73
CA LEU A 45 -1.63 15.92 17.84
C LEU A 45 -2.81 16.90 17.88
N LYS A 46 -2.57 18.17 17.63
CA LYS A 46 -3.65 19.17 17.46
C LYS A 46 -4.45 19.00 16.17
N ALA A 47 -3.96 18.17 15.24
CA ALA A 47 -4.60 17.91 13.95
C ALA A 47 -5.83 17.01 14.12
N LEU A 48 -6.97 17.44 13.59
CA LEU A 48 -8.18 16.64 13.49
C LEU A 48 -8.09 15.68 12.31
N TYR A 49 -8.55 14.45 12.51
CA TYR A 49 -8.73 13.51 11.41
C TYR A 49 -10.06 13.80 10.70
N LYS A 50 -9.98 13.99 9.38
CA LYS A 50 -11.13 14.36 8.53
C LYS A 50 -11.69 13.18 7.72
N GLY A 51 -11.19 11.98 7.91
CA GLY A 51 -11.72 10.80 7.23
C GLY A 51 -13.03 10.33 7.87
N GLU A 52 -13.81 9.57 7.12
CA GLU A 52 -15.15 9.12 7.53
C GLU A 52 -15.13 7.88 8.44
N LYS A 53 -14.06 7.07 8.34
CA LYS A 53 -13.94 5.80 9.07
C LYS A 53 -12.77 5.82 10.03
N ARG A 54 -12.94 5.14 11.18
CA ARG A 54 -11.82 4.87 12.10
C ARG A 54 -10.77 4.00 11.43
N ARG A 55 -9.50 4.37 11.58
CA ARG A 55 -8.34 3.62 11.06
C ARG A 55 -7.24 3.52 12.10
N GLU A 56 -6.49 2.43 12.03
CA GLU A 56 -5.23 2.26 12.77
C GLU A 56 -4.12 1.95 11.76
N GLU A 57 -3.11 2.82 11.68
CA GLU A 57 -2.00 2.68 10.75
C GLU A 57 -0.70 2.42 11.52
N LYS A 58 0.02 1.38 11.12
CA LYS A 58 1.35 1.06 11.67
C LYS A 58 2.44 1.59 10.75
N ILE A 59 3.21 2.55 11.23
CA ILE A 59 4.26 3.21 10.46
C ILE A 59 5.62 2.77 10.98
N TRP A 60 6.35 2.06 10.14
CA TRP A 60 7.70 1.59 10.43
C TRP A 60 8.75 2.63 10.04
N GLY A 61 10.00 2.45 10.49
CA GLY A 61 11.11 3.32 10.09
C GLY A 61 10.99 4.76 10.58
N ARG A 62 10.42 4.97 11.76
CA ARG A 62 10.18 6.28 12.36
C ARG A 62 11.41 7.20 12.44
N ARG A 63 12.64 6.64 12.40
CA ARG A 63 13.87 7.44 12.34
C ARG A 63 13.91 8.38 11.15
N ARG A 64 13.36 7.97 10.01
CA ARG A 64 13.33 8.75 8.77
C ARG A 64 12.57 10.07 8.92
N TRP A 65 11.59 10.11 9.80
CA TRP A 65 10.81 11.32 10.06
C TRP A 65 11.64 12.48 10.59
N LEU A 66 12.82 12.21 11.18
CA LEU A 66 13.74 13.25 11.64
C LEU A 66 14.36 14.07 10.49
N VAL A 67 14.29 13.59 9.25
CA VAL A 67 14.71 14.38 8.08
C VAL A 67 13.87 15.64 7.95
N ILE A 68 12.61 15.58 8.36
CA ILE A 68 11.66 16.70 8.28
C ILE A 68 12.04 17.82 9.26
N GLU A 69 12.73 17.50 10.35
CA GLU A 69 13.14 18.47 11.36
C GLU A 69 13.90 19.65 10.77
N LYS A 70 14.71 19.40 9.73
CA LYS A 70 15.51 20.43 9.05
C LYS A 70 14.67 21.43 8.26
N ILE A 71 13.48 21.07 7.83
CA ILE A 71 12.61 21.92 7.04
C ILE A 71 11.48 22.57 7.84
N ILE A 72 11.25 22.12 9.09
CA ILE A 72 10.18 22.67 9.95
C ILE A 72 10.20 24.20 10.00
N PRO A 73 11.35 24.88 10.18
CA PRO A 73 11.38 26.34 10.26
C PRO A 73 10.90 27.06 8.99
N LEU A 74 10.93 26.37 7.84
CA LEU A 74 10.56 26.94 6.54
C LEU A 74 9.10 26.68 6.18
N VAL A 75 8.41 25.81 6.93
CA VAL A 75 7.11 25.29 6.54
C VAL A 75 5.99 25.95 7.35
N LYS A 76 4.99 26.48 6.65
CA LYS A 76 3.78 27.05 7.26
C LYS A 76 2.81 25.98 7.79
N SER A 77 2.71 24.87 7.09
CA SER A 77 1.84 23.76 7.50
C SER A 77 2.24 22.45 6.83
N PHE A 78 1.93 21.34 7.51
CA PHE A 78 2.14 19.99 6.97
C PHE A 78 0.79 19.28 6.79
N LYS A 79 0.64 18.59 5.66
CA LYS A 79 -0.43 17.62 5.42
C LYS A 79 0.21 16.24 5.28
N ILE A 80 -0.35 15.23 5.92
CA ILE A 80 0.12 13.84 5.83
C ILE A 80 -0.95 13.03 5.12
N ARG A 81 -0.53 12.26 4.11
CA ARG A 81 -1.36 11.26 3.47
C ARG A 81 -0.84 9.88 3.82
N LEU A 82 -1.70 9.09 4.43
CA LEU A 82 -1.50 7.70 4.76
C LEU A 82 -2.35 6.88 3.79
N LEU A 83 -1.70 6.05 2.98
CA LEU A 83 -2.36 5.26 1.94
C LEU A 83 -2.78 3.87 2.40
N GLY A 84 -2.55 3.55 3.66
CA GLY A 84 -2.89 2.27 4.25
C GLY A 84 -1.67 1.46 4.69
N PHE A 85 -1.94 0.25 5.22
CA PHE A 85 -0.91 -0.64 5.73
C PHE A 85 0.06 -1.07 4.60
N GLY A 86 1.36 -0.93 4.85
CA GLY A 86 2.39 -1.29 3.88
C GLY A 86 2.57 -0.30 2.72
N MET A 87 1.71 0.72 2.62
CA MET A 87 1.77 1.74 1.58
C MET A 87 2.67 2.91 1.99
N PRO A 88 3.23 3.65 1.01
CA PRO A 88 4.01 4.87 1.29
C PRO A 88 3.21 5.91 2.06
N GLN A 89 3.92 6.71 2.85
CA GLN A 89 3.38 7.90 3.48
C GLN A 89 3.92 9.13 2.78
N PHE A 90 3.05 10.07 2.47
CA PHE A 90 3.44 11.34 1.86
C PHE A 90 3.25 12.48 2.85
N ILE A 91 4.33 13.22 3.08
CA ILE A 91 4.33 14.44 3.87
C ILE A 91 4.44 15.61 2.93
N ILE A 92 3.39 16.41 2.85
CA ILE A 92 3.27 17.57 2.00
C ILE A 92 3.53 18.79 2.85
N ALA A 93 4.66 19.44 2.63
CA ALA A 93 5.09 20.65 3.30
C ALA A 93 4.68 21.89 2.47
N ASN A 94 3.91 22.79 3.08
CA ASN A 94 3.54 24.07 2.46
C ASN A 94 4.53 25.16 2.90
N LEU A 95 5.32 25.64 1.96
CA LEU A 95 6.35 26.67 2.18
C LEU A 95 5.85 28.10 1.87
N GLY A 96 4.53 28.28 1.67
CA GLY A 96 3.94 29.56 1.29
C GLY A 96 3.64 29.63 -0.19
N GLY A 97 4.61 29.91 -1.04
CA GLY A 97 4.46 29.95 -2.51
C GLY A 97 4.66 28.59 -3.18
N MET A 98 5.20 27.60 -2.47
CA MET A 98 5.59 26.31 -3.01
C MET A 98 5.16 25.18 -2.08
N LYS A 99 4.88 24.00 -2.64
CA LYS A 99 4.65 22.76 -1.90
C LYS A 99 5.76 21.76 -2.20
N MET A 100 6.31 21.17 -1.15
CA MET A 100 7.28 20.08 -1.24
C MET A 100 6.65 18.79 -0.72
N THR A 101 6.79 17.71 -1.49
CA THR A 101 6.30 16.39 -1.08
C THR A 101 7.47 15.47 -0.76
N ILE A 102 7.42 14.87 0.42
CA ILE A 102 8.40 13.88 0.87
C ILE A 102 7.66 12.56 1.05
N GLY A 103 8.10 11.52 0.36
CA GLY A 103 7.54 10.18 0.50
C GLY A 103 8.44 9.30 1.35
N PHE A 104 7.84 8.52 2.25
CA PHE A 104 8.51 7.47 3.00
C PHE A 104 7.81 6.15 2.73
N THR A 105 8.59 5.10 2.50
CA THR A 105 8.05 3.76 2.44
C THR A 105 7.65 3.27 3.84
N SER A 106 6.71 2.34 3.93
CA SER A 106 6.20 1.89 5.22
C SER A 106 7.02 0.76 5.85
N TRP A 107 7.87 0.08 5.08
CA TRP A 107 8.43 -1.21 5.45
C TRP A 107 9.85 -1.18 5.99
N SER A 108 10.68 -0.20 5.61
CA SER A 108 12.10 -0.19 5.96
C SER A 108 12.60 1.18 6.40
N SER A 109 13.68 1.17 7.17
CA SER A 109 14.40 2.37 7.57
C SER A 109 15.34 2.91 6.49
N ASN A 110 15.66 2.12 5.45
CA ASN A 110 16.72 2.44 4.48
C ASN A 110 16.24 2.58 3.03
N ASP A 111 14.94 2.51 2.77
CA ASP A 111 14.40 2.38 1.41
C ASP A 111 14.58 3.58 0.51
N TRP A 112 14.61 4.75 1.10
CA TRP A 112 14.85 5.97 0.36
C TRP A 112 16.22 5.99 -0.37
N VAL A 113 17.18 5.19 0.08
CA VAL A 113 18.51 5.06 -0.53
C VAL A 113 18.47 4.16 -1.78
N LYS A 114 17.57 3.18 -1.81
CA LYS A 114 17.50 2.19 -2.89
C LYS A 114 16.58 2.61 -4.06
N GLY A 115 15.81 3.67 -3.92
CA GLY A 115 15.01 4.27 -5.00
C GLY A 115 13.87 3.41 -5.58
N THR A 116 13.84 2.12 -5.24
CA THR A 116 12.93 1.14 -5.86
C THR A 116 11.58 1.00 -5.15
N SER A 117 11.43 1.58 -3.99
CA SER A 117 10.36 1.21 -3.09
C SER A 117 9.27 2.26 -2.91
N PHE A 118 9.19 3.26 -3.78
CA PHE A 118 7.92 3.95 -4.02
C PHE A 118 6.95 3.03 -4.75
N ASN A 119 6.87 1.81 -4.27
CA ASN A 119 5.87 0.90 -4.76
C ASN A 119 4.52 1.27 -4.12
N ILE A 120 4.02 2.46 -4.44
CA ILE A 120 2.59 2.80 -4.43
C ILE A 120 1.84 1.62 -5.05
N LEU A 121 2.50 0.88 -5.86
CA LEU A 121 2.12 -0.27 -6.63
C LEU A 121 1.92 -1.55 -5.83
N GLY A 122 2.33 -1.65 -4.58
CA GLY A 122 1.95 -2.77 -3.73
C GLY A 122 0.43 -2.97 -3.67
N GLY A 123 -0.33 -1.89 -3.83
CA GLY A 123 -1.79 -1.94 -3.99
C GLY A 123 -2.30 -1.94 -5.45
N PHE A 124 -1.39 -1.90 -6.44
CA PHE A 124 -1.72 -1.78 -7.86
C PHE A 124 -1.10 -2.89 -8.71
N ILE A 125 -0.73 -4.00 -8.11
CA ILE A 125 -0.19 -5.17 -8.81
C ILE A 125 -1.36 -6.05 -9.28
N GLY A 126 -1.29 -6.54 -10.50
CA GLY A 126 -2.28 -7.45 -11.09
C GLY A 126 -2.44 -7.23 -12.58
N GLU A 127 -3.26 -8.08 -13.20
CA GLU A 127 -3.69 -7.87 -14.57
C GLU A 127 -4.66 -6.68 -14.62
N GLY A 128 -4.28 -5.62 -15.31
CA GLY A 128 -5.10 -4.43 -15.49
C GLY A 128 -5.27 -4.08 -16.95
N ASN A 129 -6.39 -3.48 -17.29
CA ASN A 129 -6.57 -2.88 -18.61
C ASN A 129 -5.91 -1.50 -18.64
N TYR A 130 -4.63 -1.47 -18.96
CA TYR A 130 -3.89 -0.20 -18.97
C TYR A 130 -4.20 0.65 -20.23
N THR A 131 -4.63 0.05 -21.32
CA THR A 131 -4.87 0.76 -22.58
C THR A 131 -6.03 1.74 -22.47
N GLU A 132 -7.17 1.30 -21.92
CA GLU A 132 -8.33 2.19 -21.72
C GLU A 132 -8.01 3.31 -20.75
N ILE A 133 -7.29 3.00 -19.66
CA ILE A 133 -6.86 4.01 -18.67
C ILE A 133 -5.86 4.99 -19.28
N TYR A 134 -4.95 4.51 -20.14
CA TYR A 134 -4.01 5.36 -20.85
C TYR A 134 -4.74 6.39 -21.73
N GLU A 135 -5.68 5.96 -22.56
CA GLU A 135 -6.45 6.85 -23.41
C GLU A 135 -7.30 7.84 -22.59
N LEU A 136 -7.89 7.37 -21.49
CA LEU A 136 -8.65 8.21 -20.57
C LEU A 136 -7.76 9.30 -19.95
N LEU A 137 -6.60 8.93 -19.41
CA LEU A 137 -5.66 9.88 -18.84
C LEU A 137 -5.05 10.82 -19.88
N LYS A 138 -4.81 10.32 -21.10
CA LYS A 138 -4.34 11.15 -22.20
C LYS A 138 -5.33 12.24 -22.57
N LYS A 139 -6.63 11.92 -22.55
CA LYS A 139 -7.74 12.85 -22.81
C LYS A 139 -7.91 13.88 -21.69
N HIS A 140 -7.99 13.44 -20.43
CA HIS A 140 -8.34 14.28 -19.29
C HIS A 140 -7.12 14.88 -18.56
N ARG A 141 -5.92 14.39 -18.84
CA ARG A 141 -4.64 14.80 -18.25
C ARG A 141 -4.47 14.49 -16.78
N SER A 142 -5.52 14.51 -15.98
CA SER A 142 -5.49 14.21 -14.54
C SER A 142 -6.86 13.74 -14.07
N LEU A 143 -6.92 12.61 -13.40
CA LEU A 143 -8.13 12.04 -12.81
C LEU A 143 -7.81 11.41 -11.46
N SER A 144 -8.75 11.48 -10.52
CA SER A 144 -8.70 10.68 -9.30
C SER A 144 -8.97 9.20 -9.62
N LEU A 145 -8.62 8.30 -8.71
CA LEU A 145 -8.98 6.88 -8.86
C LEU A 145 -10.50 6.67 -8.88
N GLU A 146 -11.24 7.52 -8.17
CA GLU A 146 -12.70 7.48 -8.15
C GLU A 146 -13.28 7.86 -9.52
N GLU A 147 -12.80 8.94 -10.14
CA GLU A 147 -13.20 9.34 -11.48
C GLU A 147 -12.84 8.26 -12.53
N ILE A 148 -11.65 7.65 -12.43
CA ILE A 148 -11.28 6.53 -13.30
C ILE A 148 -12.23 5.35 -13.13
N ASN A 149 -12.62 5.01 -11.90
CA ASN A 149 -13.57 3.93 -11.64
C ASN A 149 -14.98 4.24 -12.14
N ASN A 150 -15.39 5.49 -12.12
CA ASN A 150 -16.71 5.91 -12.63
C ASN A 150 -16.74 5.88 -14.16
N GLU A 151 -15.70 6.37 -14.82
CA GLU A 151 -15.58 6.36 -16.29
C GLU A 151 -15.45 4.95 -16.85
N LEU A 152 -14.74 4.05 -16.13
CA LEU A 152 -14.52 2.66 -16.51
C LEU A 152 -15.30 1.71 -15.59
N SER A 153 -16.58 1.96 -15.43
CA SER A 153 -17.47 1.18 -14.56
C SER A 153 -17.70 -0.27 -15.01
N ASN A 154 -17.41 -0.58 -16.27
CA ASN A 154 -17.36 -1.93 -16.83
C ASN A 154 -16.21 -2.78 -16.27
N LEU A 155 -15.21 -2.17 -15.63
CA LEU A 155 -14.07 -2.82 -15.03
C LEU A 155 -14.16 -2.78 -13.49
N THR A 156 -13.58 -3.78 -12.87
CA THR A 156 -13.49 -3.78 -11.40
C THR A 156 -12.49 -2.72 -10.91
N LYS A 157 -12.76 -2.13 -9.75
CA LYS A 157 -11.85 -1.17 -9.10
C LYS A 157 -10.42 -1.71 -8.97
N SER A 158 -10.27 -3.01 -8.76
CA SER A 158 -8.97 -3.68 -8.67
C SER A 158 -8.25 -3.70 -10.01
N LYS A 159 -8.94 -3.99 -11.13
CA LYS A 159 -8.36 -3.93 -12.48
C LYS A 159 -7.95 -2.51 -12.87
N ASN A 160 -8.76 -1.52 -12.50
CA ASN A 160 -8.42 -0.11 -12.72
C ASN A 160 -7.17 0.29 -11.95
N LYS A 161 -7.08 -0.07 -10.66
CA LYS A 161 -5.86 0.15 -9.86
C LYS A 161 -4.63 -0.51 -10.49
N ALA A 162 -4.74 -1.77 -10.91
CA ALA A 162 -3.64 -2.50 -11.54
C ALA A 162 -3.20 -1.84 -12.86
N GLY A 163 -4.15 -1.39 -13.68
CA GLY A 163 -3.86 -0.65 -14.92
C GLY A 163 -3.15 0.67 -14.66
N VAL A 164 -3.59 1.45 -13.67
CA VAL A 164 -2.89 2.67 -13.21
C VAL A 164 -1.47 2.33 -12.76
N GLY A 165 -1.30 1.28 -11.97
CA GLY A 165 0.01 0.81 -11.54
C GLY A 165 0.94 0.49 -12.71
N MET A 166 0.43 -0.18 -13.74
CA MET A 166 1.18 -0.48 -14.95
C MET A 166 1.64 0.79 -15.66
N LEU A 167 0.74 1.78 -15.84
CA LEU A 167 1.10 3.05 -16.47
C LEU A 167 2.16 3.83 -15.69
N ILE A 168 2.09 3.80 -14.35
CA ILE A 168 3.11 4.44 -13.49
C ILE A 168 4.47 3.76 -13.66
N ARG A 169 4.52 2.41 -13.71
CA ARG A 169 5.76 1.66 -13.95
C ARG A 169 6.36 1.97 -15.31
N ARG A 170 5.50 2.09 -16.33
CA ARG A 170 5.92 2.45 -17.70
C ARG A 170 6.32 3.91 -17.83
N GLY A 171 6.17 4.72 -16.79
CA GLY A 171 6.45 6.16 -16.83
C GLY A 171 5.44 6.97 -17.67
N GLU A 172 4.29 6.39 -17.98
CA GLU A 172 3.20 7.00 -18.75
C GLU A 172 2.19 7.74 -17.87
N ALA A 173 2.27 7.53 -16.56
CA ALA A 173 1.50 8.26 -15.57
C ALA A 173 2.32 8.45 -14.28
N TYR A 174 1.86 9.33 -13.40
CA TYR A 174 2.35 9.43 -12.03
C TYR A 174 1.23 9.80 -11.07
N TYR A 175 1.35 9.35 -9.81
CA TYR A 175 0.42 9.72 -8.76
C TYR A 175 0.82 11.05 -8.14
N ASP A 176 -0.11 12.01 -8.14
CA ASP A 176 0.03 13.30 -7.48
C ASP A 176 -0.60 13.25 -6.08
N PRO A 177 0.19 13.10 -5.01
CA PRO A 177 -0.33 13.00 -3.65
C PRO A 177 -0.91 14.33 -3.12
N ILE A 178 -0.65 15.45 -3.78
CA ILE A 178 -1.20 16.76 -3.40
C ILE A 178 -2.67 16.81 -3.73
N ASN A 179 -3.02 16.42 -4.96
CA ASN A 179 -4.38 16.48 -5.49
C ASN A 179 -5.12 15.14 -5.41
N ASP A 180 -4.44 14.07 -4.97
CA ASP A 180 -4.96 12.71 -4.93
C ASP A 180 -5.42 12.21 -6.29
N SER A 181 -4.60 12.44 -7.28
CA SER A 181 -4.94 12.16 -8.68
C SER A 181 -3.81 11.45 -9.40
N VAL A 182 -4.17 10.73 -10.43
CA VAL A 182 -3.25 10.14 -11.40
C VAL A 182 -3.14 11.10 -12.58
N ARG A 183 -1.92 11.48 -12.92
CA ARG A 183 -1.65 12.40 -14.03
C ARG A 183 -0.99 11.68 -15.17
N PHE A 184 -1.44 12.02 -16.37
CA PHE A 184 -0.79 11.60 -17.60
C PHE A 184 0.62 12.16 -17.69
N ARG A 185 1.56 11.31 -18.08
CA ARG A 185 2.96 11.70 -18.31
C ARG A 185 3.52 10.82 -19.44
N GLN A 186 4.15 11.45 -20.37
CA GLN A 186 4.91 10.76 -21.39
C GLN A 186 6.38 11.13 -21.21
N LEU A 187 7.17 10.20 -20.69
CA LEU A 187 8.61 10.40 -20.45
C LEU A 187 9.44 10.17 -21.70
N CYS A 188 9.01 9.24 -22.55
CA CYS A 188 9.73 8.81 -23.73
C CYS A 188 8.81 8.86 -24.95
N ASN A 189 9.37 9.15 -26.13
CA ASN A 189 8.62 9.12 -27.40
C ASN A 189 8.25 7.69 -27.85
N ALA A 190 8.93 6.70 -27.30
CA ALA A 190 8.64 5.28 -27.50
C ALA A 190 8.29 4.62 -26.16
N PRO A 191 7.48 3.55 -26.16
CA PRO A 191 7.24 2.76 -24.95
C PRO A 191 8.55 2.30 -24.34
N ILE A 192 8.64 2.38 -23.02
CA ILE A 192 9.79 1.82 -22.28
C ILE A 192 9.80 0.30 -22.53
N PRO A 193 10.94 -0.30 -22.94
CA PRO A 193 11.04 -1.74 -23.09
C PRO A 193 10.59 -2.49 -21.85
N LYS A 194 9.89 -3.59 -22.05
CA LYS A 194 9.29 -4.39 -20.97
C LYS A 194 10.32 -4.84 -19.95
N GLU A 195 11.52 -5.16 -20.42
CA GLU A 195 12.67 -5.63 -19.63
C GLU A 195 13.16 -4.58 -18.62
N LEU A 196 12.87 -3.28 -18.85
CA LEU A 196 13.31 -2.21 -17.95
C LEU A 196 12.37 -1.96 -16.77
N TYR A 197 11.11 -2.42 -16.83
CA TYR A 197 10.14 -2.25 -15.75
C TYR A 197 9.54 -3.57 -15.24
N GLU A 198 9.83 -4.68 -15.90
CA GLU A 198 9.52 -6.02 -15.41
C GLU A 198 10.79 -6.66 -14.86
N THR A 199 10.63 -7.36 -13.76
CA THR A 199 11.58 -8.31 -13.17
C THR A 199 12.52 -7.79 -12.10
N THR A 200 11.96 -7.52 -10.95
CA THR A 200 12.71 -7.80 -9.72
C THR A 200 12.61 -9.29 -9.40
N ASP A 201 13.58 -9.86 -8.71
CA ASP A 201 13.51 -11.26 -8.22
C ASP A 201 12.20 -11.52 -7.45
N THR A 202 11.67 -10.51 -6.78
CA THR A 202 10.40 -10.58 -6.09
C THR A 202 9.23 -10.78 -7.06
N GLU A 203 9.20 -10.07 -8.19
CA GLU A 203 8.12 -10.19 -9.19
C GLU A 203 8.19 -11.55 -9.92
N LEU A 204 9.38 -12.05 -10.22
CA LEU A 204 9.56 -13.40 -10.75
C LEU A 204 9.05 -14.47 -9.77
N ASN A 205 9.31 -14.29 -8.49
CA ASN A 205 8.81 -15.20 -7.46
C ASN A 205 7.31 -15.09 -7.27
N VAL A 206 6.73 -13.87 -7.40
CA VAL A 206 5.27 -13.68 -7.42
C VAL A 206 4.66 -14.45 -8.57
N GLN A 207 5.21 -14.33 -9.78
CA GLN A 207 4.71 -15.04 -10.95
C GLN A 207 4.75 -16.56 -10.75
N LYS A 208 5.86 -17.10 -10.25
CA LYS A 208 5.95 -18.53 -9.91
C LYS A 208 4.88 -18.96 -8.91
N HIS A 209 4.64 -18.18 -7.85
CA HIS A 209 3.61 -18.49 -6.87
C HIS A 209 2.19 -18.42 -7.45
N LEU A 210 1.94 -17.54 -8.41
CA LEU A 210 0.67 -17.50 -9.12
C LEU A 210 0.49 -18.71 -10.04
N GLU A 211 1.57 -19.22 -10.64
CA GLU A 211 1.59 -20.42 -11.50
C GLU A 211 1.45 -21.73 -10.70
N GLU A 212 1.89 -21.78 -9.43
CA GLU A 212 1.74 -22.95 -8.54
C GLU A 212 0.28 -23.35 -8.27
N GLY A 213 -0.66 -22.50 -8.65
CA GLY A 213 -2.09 -22.72 -8.54
C GLY A 213 -2.66 -22.39 -7.16
N ASN A 214 -3.97 -22.31 -7.10
CA ASN A 214 -4.72 -21.75 -5.96
C ASN A 214 -5.35 -22.80 -5.03
N LYS A 215 -4.86 -24.05 -5.03
CA LYS A 215 -5.46 -25.17 -4.25
C LYS A 215 -5.68 -24.86 -2.77
N HIS A 216 -4.83 -24.04 -2.19
CA HIS A 216 -4.88 -23.68 -0.76
C HIS A 216 -5.36 -22.23 -0.53
N PHE A 217 -5.93 -21.60 -1.55
CA PHE A 217 -6.51 -20.27 -1.42
C PHE A 217 -7.86 -20.37 -0.69
N ARG A 218 -8.08 -19.48 0.27
CA ARG A 218 -9.33 -19.29 0.99
C ARG A 218 -9.64 -17.84 1.10
N LEU A 219 -10.90 -17.49 0.97
CA LEU A 219 -11.41 -16.13 1.11
C LEU A 219 -12.59 -16.14 2.09
N ILE A 220 -12.55 -15.24 3.06
CA ILE A 220 -13.61 -15.03 4.04
C ILE A 220 -13.98 -13.56 4.01
N ILE A 221 -15.29 -13.28 4.06
CA ILE A 221 -15.79 -11.92 4.27
C ILE A 221 -16.29 -11.81 5.69
N THR A 222 -15.80 -10.85 6.45
CA THR A 222 -16.27 -10.58 7.81
C THR A 222 -17.60 -9.80 7.79
N ARG A 223 -18.29 -9.74 8.93
CA ARG A 223 -19.50 -8.91 9.11
C ARG A 223 -19.28 -7.46 8.80
N ASP A 224 -18.06 -6.96 9.08
CA ASP A 224 -17.65 -5.60 8.74
C ASP A 224 -17.29 -5.44 7.25
N LYS A 225 -17.64 -6.44 6.43
CA LYS A 225 -17.35 -6.50 5.00
C LYS A 225 -15.87 -6.37 4.63
N ASN A 226 -14.97 -6.75 5.51
CA ASN A 226 -13.56 -6.87 5.20
C ASN A 226 -13.28 -8.25 4.59
N PHE A 227 -12.39 -8.30 3.62
CA PHE A 227 -11.93 -9.53 2.98
C PHE A 227 -10.71 -10.06 3.71
N ILE A 228 -10.74 -11.31 4.12
CA ILE A 228 -9.57 -12.00 4.66
C ILE A 228 -9.21 -13.12 3.69
N ALA A 229 -8.12 -12.96 2.98
CA ALA A 229 -7.59 -13.99 2.11
C ALA A 229 -6.42 -14.71 2.79
N THR A 230 -6.41 -16.03 2.69
CA THR A 230 -5.32 -16.88 3.17
C THR A 230 -4.84 -17.80 2.06
N HIS A 231 -3.56 -18.11 2.06
CA HIS A 231 -2.96 -19.09 1.16
C HIS A 231 -1.79 -19.81 1.83
N SER A 232 -1.57 -21.06 1.44
CA SER A 232 -0.43 -21.85 1.86
C SER A 232 0.42 -22.20 0.64
N PHE A 233 1.56 -21.53 0.51
CA PHE A 233 2.52 -21.75 -0.58
C PHE A 233 3.48 -22.89 -0.25
N LYS A 234 3.88 -23.66 -1.25
CA LYS A 234 4.88 -24.72 -1.09
C LYS A 234 6.24 -24.13 -0.71
N LYS A 235 6.90 -24.70 0.30
CA LYS A 235 8.20 -24.30 0.77
C LYS A 235 9.27 -25.27 0.28
N GLY A 236 9.73 -25.06 -0.96
CA GLY A 236 10.75 -25.91 -1.57
C GLY A 236 10.25 -27.23 -2.15
N ARG A 237 11.15 -28.21 -2.36
CA ARG A 237 10.86 -29.45 -3.08
C ARG A 237 10.22 -30.58 -2.22
N ARG A 238 10.14 -30.40 -0.90
CA ARG A 238 9.56 -31.41 -0.01
C ARG A 238 8.05 -31.17 0.15
N ASP A 239 7.25 -32.21 -0.11
CA ASP A 239 5.82 -32.17 0.17
C ASP A 239 5.59 -32.07 1.68
N GLY A 240 4.78 -31.07 2.10
CA GLY A 240 4.37 -30.88 3.49
C GLY A 240 4.91 -29.62 4.17
N ASP A 241 5.95 -28.96 3.66
CA ASP A 241 6.44 -27.71 4.26
C ASP A 241 5.78 -26.52 3.55
N LEU A 242 4.80 -25.90 4.22
CA LEU A 242 3.99 -24.81 3.67
C LEU A 242 4.31 -23.48 4.34
N THR A 243 4.37 -22.43 3.54
CA THR A 243 4.41 -21.03 4.02
C THR A 243 2.98 -20.50 4.08
N ARG A 244 2.49 -20.23 5.28
CA ARG A 244 1.15 -19.65 5.48
C ARG A 244 1.21 -18.14 5.34
N THR A 245 0.23 -17.61 4.62
CA THR A 245 0.11 -16.17 4.35
C THR A 245 -1.32 -15.72 4.53
N GLU A 246 -1.52 -14.58 5.16
CA GLU A 246 -2.84 -13.97 5.42
C GLU A 246 -2.79 -12.49 5.06
N ILE A 247 -3.82 -12.01 4.39
CA ILE A 247 -4.04 -10.61 4.10
C ILE A 247 -5.48 -10.22 4.43
N SER A 248 -5.67 -9.10 5.11
CA SER A 248 -6.99 -8.51 5.33
C SER A 248 -7.09 -7.21 4.53
N ILE A 249 -8.16 -7.07 3.77
CA ILE A 249 -8.41 -5.97 2.84
C ILE A 249 -9.79 -5.38 3.17
N ASP A 250 -9.92 -4.07 3.22
CA ASP A 250 -11.22 -3.42 3.43
C ASP A 250 -12.03 -3.33 2.13
N GLN A 251 -13.24 -2.79 2.23
CA GLN A 251 -14.16 -2.60 1.10
C GLN A 251 -13.58 -1.70 0.00
N ASP A 252 -12.65 -0.81 0.36
CA ASP A 252 -12.01 0.11 -0.56
C ASP A 252 -10.75 -0.52 -1.21
N GLY A 253 -10.47 -1.80 -0.94
CA GLY A 253 -9.30 -2.53 -1.42
C GLY A 253 -8.01 -2.15 -0.70
N GLN A 254 -8.10 -1.52 0.48
CA GLN A 254 -6.93 -1.17 1.27
C GLN A 254 -6.53 -2.32 2.19
N ILE A 255 -5.23 -2.56 2.29
CA ILE A 255 -4.68 -3.60 3.15
C ILE A 255 -4.73 -3.14 4.60
N ILE A 256 -5.49 -3.85 5.44
CA ILE A 256 -5.61 -3.56 6.88
C ILE A 256 -4.55 -4.32 7.67
N LYS A 257 -4.29 -5.58 7.29
CA LYS A 257 -3.41 -6.47 8.02
C LYS A 257 -2.76 -7.48 7.10
N VAL A 258 -1.52 -7.83 7.41
CA VAL A 258 -0.79 -8.90 6.71
C VAL A 258 -0.05 -9.79 7.70
N LYS A 259 0.08 -11.08 7.34
CA LYS A 259 0.92 -12.06 8.03
C LYS A 259 1.58 -12.97 7.00
N CYS A 260 2.80 -13.37 7.22
CA CYS A 260 3.49 -14.41 6.47
C CYS A 260 4.52 -15.11 7.34
N ASP A 261 4.62 -16.44 7.18
CA ASP A 261 5.58 -17.26 7.93
C ASP A 261 6.97 -17.34 7.28
N CYS A 262 7.16 -16.76 6.10
CA CYS A 262 8.44 -16.84 5.39
C CYS A 262 9.55 -16.08 6.13
N LYS A 263 10.79 -16.49 5.82
CA LYS A 263 11.98 -15.86 6.41
C LYS A 263 12.14 -14.40 6.02
N GLU A 264 11.79 -14.06 4.79
CA GLU A 264 11.85 -12.69 4.26
C GLU A 264 10.93 -11.76 5.02
N PHE A 265 9.67 -12.15 5.21
CA PHE A 265 8.70 -11.37 5.98
C PHE A 265 9.11 -11.24 7.46
N LYS A 266 9.57 -12.34 8.09
CA LYS A 266 10.04 -12.33 9.48
C LYS A 266 11.29 -11.47 9.66
N LYS A 267 12.21 -11.48 8.71
CA LYS A 267 13.35 -10.57 8.67
C LYS A 267 12.90 -9.14 8.41
N GLY A 268 11.90 -8.94 7.55
CA GLY A 268 11.37 -7.64 7.15
C GLY A 268 10.68 -6.88 8.26
N ALA A 269 10.06 -7.57 9.20
CA ALA A 269 9.61 -6.94 10.46
C ALA A 269 10.77 -6.24 11.19
N ARG A 270 12.01 -6.50 10.80
CA ARG A 270 13.23 -5.90 11.34
C ARG A 270 13.97 -4.98 10.36
N ASN A 271 13.97 -5.24 9.04
CA ASN A 271 14.87 -4.51 8.10
C ASN A 271 14.45 -4.48 6.63
N ILE A 272 13.32 -5.03 6.18
CA ILE A 272 13.00 -5.13 4.75
C ILE A 272 12.00 -4.05 4.31
N SER A 273 12.19 -3.61 3.08
CA SER A 273 11.47 -2.54 2.41
C SER A 273 10.24 -2.97 1.66
N GLU A 274 10.10 -4.25 1.36
CA GLU A 274 9.11 -4.72 0.41
C GLU A 274 8.30 -5.89 0.98
N PRO A 275 7.01 -6.01 0.66
CA PRO A 275 6.26 -7.20 0.99
C PRO A 275 6.90 -8.41 0.29
N CYS A 276 6.97 -9.54 0.96
CA CYS A 276 7.50 -10.76 0.35
C CYS A 276 6.64 -11.23 -0.83
N ALA A 277 7.23 -12.01 -1.72
CA ALA A 277 6.54 -12.53 -2.91
C ALA A 277 5.23 -13.27 -2.58
N HIS A 278 5.18 -13.99 -1.46
CA HIS A 278 3.96 -14.67 -1.00
C HIS A 278 2.80 -13.71 -0.71
N LEU A 279 3.07 -12.58 -0.02
CA LEU A 279 2.05 -11.57 0.26
C LEU A 279 1.57 -10.89 -1.01
N LEU A 280 2.48 -10.59 -1.93
CA LEU A 280 2.12 -9.99 -3.21
C LEU A 280 1.29 -10.95 -4.06
N ALA A 281 1.67 -12.22 -4.15
CA ALA A 281 0.90 -13.24 -4.86
C ALA A 281 -0.49 -13.43 -4.26
N LEU A 282 -0.59 -13.47 -2.93
CA LEU A 282 -1.88 -13.55 -2.24
C LEU A 282 -2.75 -12.32 -2.51
N TYR A 283 -2.17 -11.12 -2.49
CA TYR A 283 -2.89 -9.89 -2.79
C TYR A 283 -3.42 -9.87 -4.23
N VAL A 284 -2.58 -10.26 -5.19
CA VAL A 284 -2.99 -10.35 -6.60
C VAL A 284 -4.17 -11.32 -6.77
N ASN A 285 -4.12 -12.48 -6.12
CA ASN A 285 -5.21 -13.44 -6.16
C ASN A 285 -6.47 -12.90 -5.48
N ALA A 286 -6.35 -12.36 -4.28
CA ALA A 286 -7.49 -11.82 -3.53
C ALA A 286 -8.16 -10.66 -4.27
N SER A 287 -7.37 -9.76 -4.87
CA SER A 287 -7.89 -8.58 -5.57
C SER A 287 -8.79 -8.92 -6.77
N ARG A 288 -8.63 -10.12 -7.35
CA ARG A 288 -9.50 -10.61 -8.44
C ARG A 288 -10.93 -10.84 -7.99
N PHE A 289 -11.15 -11.06 -6.70
CA PHE A 289 -12.44 -11.46 -6.14
C PHE A 289 -13.11 -10.40 -5.26
N LEU A 290 -12.48 -9.22 -5.08
CA LEU A 290 -13.02 -8.14 -4.24
C LEU A 290 -14.34 -7.55 -4.75
N HIS A 291 -14.71 -7.82 -5.99
CA HIS A 291 -15.95 -7.35 -6.61
C HIS A 291 -17.13 -8.30 -6.44
N LEU A 292 -16.90 -9.50 -5.91
CA LEU A 292 -17.95 -10.50 -5.76
C LEU A 292 -18.80 -10.19 -4.53
N GLU A 293 -20.12 -10.32 -4.68
CA GLU A 293 -21.07 -10.25 -3.58
C GLU A 293 -21.11 -11.60 -2.83
N LEU A 294 -20.19 -11.78 -1.90
CA LEU A 294 -20.09 -12.98 -1.10
C LEU A 294 -20.82 -12.81 0.25
N LYS A 295 -21.35 -13.91 0.79
CA LYS A 295 -22.05 -13.87 2.09
C LYS A 295 -21.05 -13.67 3.23
N PRO A 296 -21.36 -12.81 4.21
CA PRO A 296 -20.52 -12.64 5.39
C PRO A 296 -20.39 -13.92 6.20
N ASP A 297 -19.25 -14.06 6.89
CA ASP A 297 -18.89 -15.18 7.77
C ASP A 297 -18.88 -16.56 7.10
N GLN A 298 -18.79 -16.61 5.78
CA GLN A 298 -18.62 -17.84 5.01
C GLN A 298 -17.20 -17.90 4.42
N GLU A 299 -16.59 -19.08 4.48
CA GLU A 299 -15.30 -19.37 3.84
C GLU A 299 -15.53 -19.91 2.43
N TYR A 300 -14.81 -19.36 1.47
CA TYR A 300 -14.84 -19.76 0.07
C TYR A 300 -13.48 -20.28 -0.36
N ASN A 301 -13.43 -21.42 -0.98
CA ASN A 301 -12.24 -21.87 -1.70
C ASN A 301 -12.29 -21.41 -3.17
N ILE A 302 -11.22 -21.64 -3.91
CA ILE A 302 -11.14 -21.18 -5.29
C ILE A 302 -12.21 -21.79 -6.21
N ASN A 303 -12.60 -23.04 -5.98
CA ASN A 303 -13.61 -23.71 -6.80
C ASN A 303 -15.00 -23.11 -6.54
N ASP A 304 -15.33 -22.85 -5.26
CA ASP A 304 -16.60 -22.19 -4.89
C ASP A 304 -16.72 -20.83 -5.60
N ILE A 305 -15.60 -20.09 -5.69
CA ILE A 305 -15.58 -18.78 -6.34
C ILE A 305 -15.69 -18.91 -7.86
N LEU A 306 -15.02 -19.88 -8.46
CA LEU A 306 -15.09 -20.11 -9.90
C LEU A 306 -16.50 -20.56 -10.35
N GLU A 307 -17.19 -21.37 -9.54
CA GLU A 307 -18.59 -21.75 -9.79
C GLU A 307 -19.56 -20.57 -9.74
N MET A 308 -19.24 -19.53 -8.95
CA MET A 308 -20.05 -18.31 -8.90
C MET A 308 -19.82 -17.38 -10.10
N LEU A 309 -18.73 -17.56 -10.84
CA LEU A 309 -18.37 -16.75 -12.01
C LEU A 309 -18.86 -17.33 -13.32
N LEU A 310 -19.30 -18.60 -13.32
CA LEU A 310 -19.91 -19.33 -14.46
C LEU A 310 -21.43 -19.19 -14.44
#